data_a1a7ae52c1900e7d2a62ed8074a2c9bc
#
_entry.id   a1a7ae52c1900e7d2a62ed8074a2c9bc
#
_cell.length_a   1.000
_cell.length_b   1.000
_cell.length_c   1.000
_cell.angle_alpha   90.00
_cell.angle_beta   90.00
_cell.angle_gamma   90.00
#
_symmetry.space_group_name_H-M   'P 1'
#
loop_
_entity.id
_entity.type
_entity.pdbx_description
1 polymer ?
#
loop_
_entity_poly.entity_id
_entity_poly.type
_entity_poly.pdbx_seq_one_letter_code
_entity_poly.pdbx_strand_id
1 'polypeptide(L)'
;MDSKQIYNHTLSNLLMILAFSLASFQALAVEALNPENQAQTLNKKYTELSKQLKNNQFDRPLYLNSAESPNNLKGEIYAVINHPFAKVNGALNNPDHWCDVLILHLNVKYCQAAKQKNGTVLNVNLGKKYDQPLDDTSRVEFSYLELISSADYFAIQLNAEKGPLGTSDYRIMIESTPLKDGQTFLHFTYTYSFGLSGRLAMKTYLATIGRDKVGFTTTDKHTSAQPDYIQGVRGVVERNTMRYYLAIDAYLATLNAPAESLPEARFKLWYANSENYARQLHEVEQEEYMTMKRKEYKRQNS
;
A
#
# COMPACT_ATOMS: atom_id res chain seq x y z
N MET A 1 33.42 -16.00 66.81
CA MET A 1 32.45 -15.25 65.96
C MET A 1 31.81 -16.26 65.03
N ASP A 2 30.53 -16.42 65.19
CA ASP A 2 29.77 -17.59 64.74
C ASP A 2 29.42 -17.53 63.25
N SER A 3 29.79 -18.54 62.49
CA SER A 3 29.62 -18.66 61.05
C SER A 3 28.13 -18.57 60.61
N LYS A 4 27.18 -18.67 61.53
CA LYS A 4 25.74 -18.53 61.25
C LYS A 4 25.26 -17.08 61.10
N GLN A 5 26.00 -16.08 61.62
CA GLN A 5 25.60 -14.68 61.47
C GLN A 5 25.99 -14.10 60.09
N ILE A 6 27.05 -14.60 59.48
CA ILE A 6 27.51 -14.14 58.16
C ILE A 6 26.55 -14.66 57.05
N TYR A 7 26.00 -15.87 57.21
CA TYR A 7 25.10 -16.48 56.24
C TYR A 7 23.73 -15.78 56.14
N ASN A 8 23.19 -15.29 57.25
CA ASN A 8 21.92 -14.59 57.30
C ASN A 8 21.96 -13.18 56.70
N HIS A 9 23.08 -12.48 56.76
CA HIS A 9 23.21 -11.14 56.15
C HIS A 9 23.44 -11.22 54.61
N THR A 10 24.04 -12.26 54.09
CA THR A 10 24.20 -12.46 52.64
C THR A 10 22.92 -12.91 51.97
N LEU A 11 22.08 -13.72 52.63
CA LEU A 11 20.76 -14.12 52.08
C LEU A 11 19.75 -12.93 52.08
N SER A 12 19.77 -12.08 53.09
CA SER A 12 18.90 -10.92 53.19
C SER A 12 19.23 -9.87 52.12
N ASN A 13 20.51 -9.65 51.82
CA ASN A 13 20.93 -8.73 50.75
C ASN A 13 20.68 -9.28 49.34
N LEU A 14 20.76 -10.59 49.11
CA LEU A 14 20.44 -11.22 47.84
C LEU A 14 18.93 -11.16 47.53
N LEU A 15 18.06 -11.33 48.53
CA LEU A 15 16.62 -11.21 48.43
C LEU A 15 16.15 -9.76 48.17
N MET A 16 16.84 -8.75 48.71
CA MET A 16 16.54 -7.35 48.44
C MET A 16 16.98 -6.92 47.01
N ILE A 17 18.02 -7.49 46.46
CA ILE A 17 18.48 -7.18 45.07
C ILE A 17 17.53 -7.84 44.04
N LEU A 18 16.96 -9.03 44.36
CA LEU A 18 15.99 -9.67 43.47
C LEU A 18 14.60 -8.98 43.48
N ALA A 19 14.22 -8.33 44.58
CA ALA A 19 12.94 -7.61 44.66
C ALA A 19 12.95 -6.26 43.94
N PHE A 20 14.12 -5.64 43.72
CA PHE A 20 14.24 -4.36 43.00
C PHE A 20 14.36 -4.50 41.48
N SER A 21 14.65 -5.70 40.96
CA SER A 21 14.74 -5.96 39.52
C SER A 21 13.39 -6.31 38.86
N LEU A 22 12.31 -6.45 39.61
CA LEU A 22 10.97 -6.75 39.11
C LEU A 22 10.08 -5.53 38.90
N ALA A 23 10.54 -4.32 39.22
CA ALA A 23 9.73 -3.09 39.14
C ALA A 23 9.96 -2.23 37.91
N SER A 24 10.64 -2.71 36.87
CA SER A 24 10.94 -1.94 35.66
C SER A 24 10.47 -2.57 34.37
N PHE A 25 9.46 -3.45 34.40
CA PHE A 25 8.60 -3.64 33.25
C PHE A 25 7.62 -2.47 33.20
N GLN A 26 8.11 -1.30 32.84
CA GLN A 26 7.23 -0.28 32.27
C GLN A 26 6.64 -0.92 31.01
N ALA A 27 5.37 -1.28 31.09
CA ALA A 27 4.57 -1.49 29.93
C ALA A 27 4.78 -0.25 29.05
N LEU A 28 5.46 -0.42 27.91
CA LEU A 28 5.33 0.50 26.81
C LEU A 28 3.85 0.47 26.48
N ALA A 29 3.09 1.40 27.09
CA ALA A 29 1.75 1.71 26.65
C ALA A 29 1.92 2.00 25.15
N VAL A 30 1.42 1.11 24.31
CA VAL A 30 1.16 1.44 22.91
C VAL A 30 0.23 2.64 23.03
N GLU A 31 0.78 3.82 22.79
CA GLU A 31 0.00 5.06 22.80
C GLU A 31 -1.11 4.84 21.79
N ALA A 32 -2.33 4.70 22.27
CA ALA A 32 -3.47 4.43 21.42
C ALA A 32 -3.51 5.55 20.38
N LEU A 33 -3.47 5.21 19.10
CA LEU A 33 -3.47 6.16 18.02
C LEU A 33 -4.64 7.13 18.23
N ASN A 34 -4.35 8.39 18.55
CA ASN A 34 -5.38 9.40 18.75
C ASN A 34 -5.82 9.94 17.38
N PRO A 35 -7.09 9.74 16.95
CA PRO A 35 -7.59 10.18 15.66
C PRO A 35 -7.35 11.65 15.39
N GLU A 36 -7.55 12.52 16.37
CA GLU A 36 -7.38 13.98 16.24
C GLU A 36 -5.92 14.34 15.95
N ASN A 37 -4.96 13.75 16.65
CA ASN A 37 -3.53 13.98 16.42
C ASN A 37 -3.11 13.49 15.04
N GLN A 38 -3.66 12.37 14.59
CA GLN A 38 -3.38 11.83 13.25
C GLN A 38 -3.98 12.72 12.15
N ALA A 39 -5.22 13.16 12.31
CA ALA A 39 -5.86 14.11 11.39
C ALA A 39 -5.08 15.42 11.29
N GLN A 40 -4.63 15.98 12.43
CA GLN A 40 -3.81 17.21 12.44
C GLN A 40 -2.47 16.99 11.73
N THR A 41 -1.81 15.86 11.96
CA THR A 41 -0.54 15.50 11.31
C THR A 41 -0.71 15.40 9.79
N LEU A 42 -1.76 14.74 9.33
CA LEU A 42 -2.05 14.60 7.91
C LEU A 42 -2.43 15.94 7.26
N ASN A 43 -3.20 16.79 7.93
CA ASN A 43 -3.53 18.15 7.49
C ASN A 43 -2.30 19.07 7.43
N LYS A 44 -1.36 18.93 8.36
CA LYS A 44 -0.05 19.61 8.29
C LYS A 44 0.71 19.17 7.04
N LYS A 45 0.71 17.86 6.76
CA LYS A 45 1.34 17.31 5.54
C LYS A 45 0.70 17.85 4.26
N TYR A 46 -0.62 17.99 4.20
CA TYR A 46 -1.30 18.66 3.11
C TYR A 46 -0.80 20.08 2.87
N THR A 47 -0.64 20.84 3.95
CA THR A 47 -0.12 22.22 3.89
C THR A 47 1.32 22.26 3.38
N GLU A 48 2.19 21.38 3.88
CA GLU A 48 3.58 21.24 3.46
C GLU A 48 3.71 20.91 1.96
N LEU A 49 2.83 20.03 1.46
CA LEU A 49 2.83 19.58 0.07
C LEU A 49 2.04 20.48 -0.88
N SER A 50 1.44 21.57 -0.42
CA SER A 50 0.52 22.40 -1.21
C SER A 50 1.09 22.87 -2.55
N LYS A 51 2.39 23.18 -2.62
CA LYS A 51 3.06 23.58 -3.85
C LYS A 51 3.21 22.40 -4.82
N GLN A 52 3.63 21.25 -4.32
CA GLN A 52 3.83 20.03 -5.12
C GLN A 52 2.49 19.47 -5.63
N LEU A 53 1.44 19.54 -4.82
CA LEU A 53 0.09 19.12 -5.23
C LEU A 53 -0.49 20.00 -6.34
N LYS A 54 -0.11 21.28 -6.41
CA LYS A 54 -0.56 22.22 -7.46
C LYS A 54 0.30 22.18 -8.72
N ASN A 55 1.61 22.05 -8.55
CA ASN A 55 2.59 22.12 -9.64
C ASN A 55 3.38 20.83 -9.69
N ASN A 56 2.95 19.89 -10.50
CA ASN A 56 3.57 18.56 -10.65
C ASN A 56 3.40 18.03 -12.08
N GLN A 57 4.01 16.91 -12.36
CA GLN A 57 4.01 16.25 -13.66
C GLN A 57 2.80 15.33 -13.91
N PHE A 58 1.87 15.25 -12.97
CA PHE A 58 0.78 14.27 -13.03
C PHE A 58 -0.54 14.85 -13.58
N ASP A 59 -0.58 16.17 -13.84
CA ASP A 59 -1.79 16.91 -14.25
C ASP A 59 -2.99 16.72 -13.32
N ARG A 60 -2.69 16.41 -12.05
CA ARG A 60 -3.67 16.21 -10.97
C ARG A 60 -3.03 16.53 -9.60
N PRO A 61 -3.82 16.82 -8.56
CA PRO A 61 -3.29 17.15 -7.25
C PRO A 61 -2.73 15.91 -6.54
N LEU A 62 -1.53 15.48 -6.98
CA LEU A 62 -0.83 14.29 -6.55
C LEU A 62 0.66 14.59 -6.33
N TYR A 63 1.20 14.02 -5.25
CA TYR A 63 2.63 13.97 -4.97
C TYR A 63 3.03 12.51 -4.74
N LEU A 64 4.03 12.04 -5.47
CA LEU A 64 4.60 10.70 -5.34
C LEU A 64 6.02 10.79 -4.81
N ASN A 65 6.34 9.92 -3.86
CA ASN A 65 7.68 9.74 -3.32
C ASN A 65 8.03 8.26 -3.19
N SER A 66 9.32 7.94 -3.24
CA SER A 66 9.81 6.58 -3.05
C SER A 66 11.12 6.55 -2.30
N ALA A 67 11.34 5.47 -1.56
CA ALA A 67 12.58 5.22 -0.83
C ALA A 67 13.02 3.76 -1.00
N GLU A 68 14.32 3.57 -1.04
CA GLU A 68 14.99 2.28 -1.07
C GLU A 68 15.96 2.16 0.09
N SER A 69 15.93 1.04 0.77
CA SER A 69 16.92 0.63 1.75
C SER A 69 17.46 -0.76 1.37
N PRO A 70 18.48 -1.31 2.04
CA PRO A 70 19.09 -2.57 1.61
C PRO A 70 18.14 -3.75 1.40
N ASN A 71 17.04 -3.83 2.16
CA ASN A 71 16.09 -4.93 2.12
C ASN A 71 14.63 -4.49 2.03
N ASN A 72 14.35 -3.19 1.89
CA ASN A 72 12.99 -2.67 1.91
C ASN A 72 12.79 -1.61 0.82
N LEU A 73 11.61 -1.62 0.22
CA LEU A 73 11.14 -0.61 -0.71
C LEU A 73 9.88 0.03 -0.17
N LYS A 74 9.79 1.34 -0.34
CA LYS A 74 8.62 2.15 0.00
C LYS A 74 8.27 3.04 -1.19
N GLY A 75 6.99 3.03 -1.57
CA GLY A 75 6.39 4.06 -2.40
C GLY A 75 5.20 4.67 -1.66
N GLU A 76 4.99 5.97 -1.82
CA GLU A 76 3.87 6.67 -1.21
C GLU A 76 3.30 7.72 -2.14
N ILE A 77 2.00 7.92 -2.04
CA ILE A 77 1.26 8.95 -2.78
C ILE A 77 0.43 9.75 -1.79
N TYR A 78 0.51 11.06 -1.91
CA TYR A 78 -0.41 12.01 -1.32
C TYR A 78 -1.26 12.61 -2.43
N ALA A 79 -2.59 12.59 -2.26
CA ALA A 79 -3.50 13.07 -3.29
C ALA A 79 -4.73 13.77 -2.71
N VAL A 80 -5.26 14.73 -3.46
CA VAL A 80 -6.57 15.31 -3.18
C VAL A 80 -7.61 14.56 -4.02
N ILE A 81 -8.57 13.95 -3.34
CA ILE A 81 -9.68 13.19 -3.92
C ILE A 81 -10.92 14.09 -3.98
N ASN A 82 -11.52 14.20 -5.16
CA ASN A 82 -12.71 15.04 -5.36
C ASN A 82 -14.00 14.32 -4.92
N HIS A 83 -13.99 13.81 -3.70
CA HIS A 83 -15.14 13.20 -3.03
C HIS A 83 -15.14 13.59 -1.56
N PRO A 84 -16.33 13.74 -0.94
CA PRO A 84 -16.45 13.98 0.50
C PRO A 84 -15.84 12.84 1.32
N PHE A 85 -15.22 13.17 2.43
CA PHE A 85 -14.55 12.23 3.33
C PHE A 85 -15.44 11.03 3.73
N ALA A 86 -16.70 11.29 4.11
CA ALA A 86 -17.61 10.21 4.50
C ALA A 86 -17.81 9.18 3.37
N LYS A 87 -17.80 9.64 2.10
CA LYS A 87 -17.92 8.77 0.93
C LYS A 87 -16.64 7.95 0.72
N VAL A 88 -15.47 8.58 0.85
CA VAL A 88 -14.16 7.92 0.75
C VAL A 88 -13.99 6.91 1.88
N ASN A 89 -14.30 7.28 3.13
CA ASN A 89 -14.25 6.39 4.29
C ASN A 89 -15.19 5.18 4.08
N GLY A 90 -16.48 5.39 3.80
CA GLY A 90 -17.42 4.29 3.58
C GLY A 90 -17.03 3.35 2.43
N ALA A 91 -16.31 3.86 1.42
CA ALA A 91 -15.85 3.09 0.29
C ALA A 91 -14.59 2.26 0.60
N LEU A 92 -13.60 2.81 1.29
CA LEU A 92 -12.29 2.18 1.51
C LEU A 92 -12.14 1.50 2.87
N ASN A 93 -12.95 1.90 3.86
CA ASN A 93 -12.96 1.28 5.19
C ASN A 93 -13.93 0.08 5.26
N ASN A 94 -13.98 -0.71 4.20
CA ASN A 94 -14.74 -1.95 4.12
C ASN A 94 -13.92 -3.01 3.41
N PRO A 95 -13.55 -4.12 4.09
CA PRO A 95 -12.72 -5.16 3.50
C PRO A 95 -13.34 -5.83 2.28
N ASP A 96 -14.65 -5.92 2.18
CA ASP A 96 -15.34 -6.55 1.06
C ASP A 96 -15.15 -5.78 -0.27
N HIS A 97 -14.92 -4.46 -0.17
CA HIS A 97 -14.69 -3.60 -1.35
C HIS A 97 -13.26 -3.72 -1.92
N TRP A 98 -12.32 -4.21 -1.12
CA TRP A 98 -10.92 -4.25 -1.55
C TRP A 98 -10.64 -5.22 -2.69
N CYS A 99 -11.41 -6.27 -2.83
CA CYS A 99 -11.28 -7.16 -3.98
C CYS A 99 -11.68 -6.48 -5.28
N ASP A 100 -12.65 -5.57 -5.25
CA ASP A 100 -13.05 -4.75 -6.39
C ASP A 100 -11.99 -3.69 -6.77
N VAL A 101 -11.24 -3.21 -5.78
CA VAL A 101 -10.09 -2.31 -6.01
C VAL A 101 -8.90 -3.10 -6.55
N LEU A 102 -8.51 -4.17 -5.87
CA LEU A 102 -7.28 -4.91 -6.17
C LEU A 102 -7.33 -5.59 -7.54
N ILE A 103 -8.50 -6.10 -7.97
CA ILE A 103 -8.64 -6.79 -9.27
C ILE A 103 -8.34 -5.88 -10.46
N LEU A 104 -8.38 -4.56 -10.32
CA LEU A 104 -8.02 -3.62 -11.38
C LEU A 104 -6.54 -3.67 -11.74
N HIS A 105 -5.68 -4.00 -10.77
CA HIS A 105 -4.24 -4.09 -10.99
C HIS A 105 -3.90 -5.27 -11.91
N LEU A 106 -3.02 -5.06 -12.90
CA LEU A 106 -2.61 -6.06 -13.91
C LEU A 106 -2.13 -7.39 -13.33
N ASN A 107 -1.45 -7.36 -12.18
CA ASN A 107 -0.89 -8.56 -11.56
C ASN A 107 -1.89 -9.30 -10.65
N VAL A 108 -3.03 -8.72 -10.31
CA VAL A 108 -4.04 -9.38 -9.49
C VAL A 108 -4.93 -10.22 -10.39
N LYS A 109 -4.96 -11.53 -10.19
CA LYS A 109 -5.66 -12.53 -11.01
C LYS A 109 -6.94 -13.07 -10.36
N TYR A 110 -7.03 -12.90 -9.05
CA TYR A 110 -8.17 -13.28 -8.22
C TYR A 110 -8.04 -12.59 -6.87
N CYS A 111 -9.17 -12.25 -6.24
CA CYS A 111 -9.23 -11.80 -4.87
C CYS A 111 -10.52 -12.29 -4.21
N GLN A 112 -10.44 -12.70 -2.96
CA GLN A 112 -11.59 -13.09 -2.14
C GLN A 112 -11.40 -12.60 -0.72
N ALA A 113 -12.34 -11.83 -0.21
CA ALA A 113 -12.42 -11.50 1.20
C ALA A 113 -13.03 -12.68 1.98
N ALA A 114 -12.37 -13.09 3.07
CA ALA A 114 -12.81 -14.18 3.92
C ALA A 114 -12.77 -13.75 5.39
N LYS A 115 -13.91 -13.87 6.07
CA LYS A 115 -13.98 -13.66 7.52
C LYS A 115 -13.35 -14.83 8.25
N GLN A 116 -12.42 -14.55 9.14
CA GLN A 116 -11.76 -15.51 10.00
C GLN A 116 -11.99 -15.15 11.49
N LYS A 117 -11.60 -16.05 12.39
CA LYS A 117 -11.75 -15.84 13.84
C LYS A 117 -11.08 -14.53 14.34
N ASN A 118 -9.97 -14.15 13.71
CA ASN A 118 -9.14 -13.00 14.11
C ASN A 118 -9.25 -11.80 13.16
N GLY A 119 -10.32 -11.70 12.38
CA GLY A 119 -10.54 -10.57 11.46
C GLY A 119 -10.79 -11.01 10.01
N THR A 120 -10.70 -10.09 9.08
CA THR A 120 -10.88 -10.37 7.66
C THR A 120 -9.53 -10.55 6.97
N VAL A 121 -9.44 -11.53 6.08
CA VAL A 121 -8.28 -11.79 5.23
C VAL A 121 -8.69 -11.67 3.77
N LEU A 122 -7.87 -11.00 2.97
CA LEU A 122 -7.99 -10.97 1.52
C LEU A 122 -7.04 -12.00 0.93
N ASN A 123 -7.60 -13.04 0.31
CA ASN A 123 -6.83 -14.04 -0.44
C ASN A 123 -6.62 -13.52 -1.86
N VAL A 124 -5.40 -13.17 -2.20
CA VAL A 124 -5.05 -12.53 -3.47
C VAL A 124 -4.13 -13.41 -4.28
N ASN A 125 -4.47 -13.71 -5.52
CA ASN A 125 -3.60 -14.40 -6.45
C ASN A 125 -2.85 -13.39 -7.33
N LEU A 126 -1.53 -13.36 -7.19
CA LEU A 126 -0.63 -12.48 -7.93
C LEU A 126 0.05 -13.24 -9.07
N GLY A 127 -0.05 -12.70 -10.27
CA GLY A 127 0.50 -13.30 -11.46
C GLY A 127 1.22 -12.32 -12.39
N LYS A 128 1.43 -12.77 -13.62
CA LYS A 128 2.02 -11.96 -14.69
C LYS A 128 1.04 -10.90 -15.17
N LYS A 129 1.48 -9.96 -16.01
CA LYS A 129 0.66 -8.85 -16.50
C LYS A 129 -0.28 -9.24 -17.66
N TYR A 130 -0.22 -10.47 -18.14
CA TYR A 130 -1.06 -11.05 -19.17
C TYR A 130 -1.92 -12.19 -18.60
N ASP A 131 -2.87 -12.70 -19.39
CA ASP A 131 -3.74 -13.81 -18.97
C ASP A 131 -2.94 -15.08 -18.66
N GLN A 132 -3.28 -15.75 -17.58
CA GLN A 132 -2.67 -17.01 -17.16
C GLN A 132 -3.65 -17.85 -16.32
N PRO A 133 -3.44 -19.19 -16.23
CA PRO A 133 -4.15 -20.05 -15.30
C PRO A 133 -3.95 -19.61 -13.85
N LEU A 134 -4.96 -19.81 -13.00
CA LEU A 134 -4.88 -19.44 -11.59
C LEU A 134 -3.81 -20.26 -10.84
N ASP A 135 -3.64 -21.52 -11.21
CA ASP A 135 -2.66 -22.44 -10.61
C ASP A 135 -1.20 -22.00 -10.85
N ASP A 136 -0.97 -21.17 -11.87
CA ASP A 136 0.36 -20.60 -12.17
C ASP A 136 0.64 -19.31 -11.39
N THR A 137 -0.25 -18.91 -10.48
CA THR A 137 -0.14 -17.66 -9.70
C THR A 137 0.38 -17.91 -8.29
N SER A 138 0.90 -16.86 -7.65
CA SER A 138 1.29 -16.90 -6.24
C SER A 138 0.14 -16.41 -5.38
N ARG A 139 -0.34 -17.24 -4.46
CA ARG A 139 -1.33 -16.83 -3.46
C ARG A 139 -0.66 -16.05 -2.36
N VAL A 140 -1.23 -14.90 -2.02
CA VAL A 140 -0.83 -14.00 -0.94
C VAL A 140 -2.04 -13.73 -0.05
N GLU A 141 -1.88 -13.84 1.25
CA GLU A 141 -2.92 -13.59 2.24
C GLU A 141 -2.65 -12.25 2.93
N PHE A 142 -3.54 -11.28 2.71
CA PHE A 142 -3.47 -9.98 3.37
C PHE A 142 -4.45 -9.92 4.54
N SER A 143 -3.96 -9.75 5.76
CA SER A 143 -4.78 -9.39 6.90
C SER A 143 -5.28 -7.95 6.75
N TYR A 144 -6.59 -7.74 6.83
CA TYR A 144 -7.20 -6.41 6.84
C TYR A 144 -7.32 -5.89 8.27
N LEU A 145 -6.82 -4.69 8.52
CA LEU A 145 -6.85 -4.03 9.82
C LEU A 145 -7.47 -2.63 9.65
N GLU A 146 -8.59 -2.38 10.31
CA GLU A 146 -9.05 -1.03 10.60
C GLU A 146 -8.24 -0.53 11.79
N LEU A 147 -7.37 0.45 11.57
CA LEU A 147 -6.53 1.03 12.64
C LEU A 147 -7.28 2.10 13.39
N ILE A 148 -7.97 2.97 12.68
CA ILE A 148 -8.77 4.07 13.20
C ILE A 148 -9.93 4.35 12.23
N SER A 149 -11.11 4.66 12.80
CA SER A 149 -12.24 5.22 12.05
C SER A 149 -12.95 6.26 12.89
N SER A 150 -12.97 7.52 12.45
CA SER A 150 -13.67 8.63 13.10
C SER A 150 -14.38 9.51 12.05
N ALA A 151 -14.98 10.61 12.50
CA ALA A 151 -15.69 11.54 11.63
C ALA A 151 -14.74 12.36 10.72
N ASP A 152 -13.47 12.48 11.07
CA ASP A 152 -12.48 13.35 10.43
C ASP A 152 -11.15 12.67 10.11
N TYR A 153 -11.01 11.37 10.40
CA TYR A 153 -9.85 10.58 10.07
C TYR A 153 -10.17 9.09 10.02
N PHE A 154 -9.67 8.41 9.01
CA PHE A 154 -9.58 6.94 9.03
C PHE A 154 -8.20 6.46 8.58
N ALA A 155 -7.82 5.30 9.06
CA ALA A 155 -6.65 4.57 8.61
C ALA A 155 -6.94 3.07 8.58
N ILE A 156 -6.58 2.43 7.45
CA ILE A 156 -6.63 0.99 7.27
C ILE A 156 -5.28 0.46 6.81
N GLN A 157 -5.02 -0.80 7.08
CA GLN A 157 -3.80 -1.46 6.67
C GLN A 157 -4.06 -2.88 6.18
N LEU A 158 -3.43 -3.25 5.08
CA LEU A 158 -3.36 -4.63 4.59
C LEU A 158 -1.93 -5.13 4.79
N ASN A 159 -1.76 -6.25 5.50
CA ASN A 159 -0.46 -6.85 5.78
C ASN A 159 -0.35 -8.26 5.22
N ALA A 160 0.76 -8.58 4.57
CA ALA A 160 1.08 -9.95 4.20
C ALA A 160 2.54 -10.27 4.55
N GLU A 161 2.74 -11.35 5.31
CA GLU A 161 4.08 -11.78 5.74
C GLU A 161 4.93 -12.29 4.57
N LYS A 162 4.29 -12.98 3.62
CA LYS A 162 4.96 -13.61 2.48
C LYS A 162 4.36 -13.14 1.17
N GLY A 163 5.21 -12.95 0.19
CA GLY A 163 4.83 -12.62 -1.18
C GLY A 163 5.58 -13.46 -2.22
N PRO A 164 5.35 -13.21 -3.51
CA PRO A 164 5.99 -13.96 -4.58
C PRO A 164 7.50 -13.67 -4.65
N LEU A 165 8.24 -14.63 -5.21
CA LEU A 165 9.66 -14.47 -5.58
C LEU A 165 10.58 -14.07 -4.40
N GLY A 166 10.25 -14.47 -3.17
CA GLY A 166 11.08 -14.17 -1.98
C GLY A 166 10.93 -12.74 -1.45
N THR A 167 9.83 -12.10 -1.77
CA THR A 167 9.39 -10.85 -1.13
C THR A 167 8.57 -11.14 0.12
N SER A 168 8.54 -10.20 1.07
CA SER A 168 7.88 -10.36 2.37
C SER A 168 7.43 -9.01 2.94
N ASP A 169 6.79 -9.06 4.10
CA ASP A 169 6.44 -7.89 4.92
C ASP A 169 5.71 -6.80 4.14
N TYR A 170 4.76 -7.21 3.32
CA TYR A 170 3.93 -6.26 2.58
C TYR A 170 3.05 -5.46 3.54
N ARG A 171 3.04 -4.15 3.34
CA ARG A 171 2.11 -3.24 3.99
C ARG A 171 1.55 -2.28 2.95
N ILE A 172 0.25 -2.31 2.82
CA ILE A 172 -0.52 -1.32 2.07
C ILE A 172 -1.30 -0.54 3.12
N MET A 173 -1.02 0.74 3.28
CA MET A 173 -1.71 1.59 4.24
C MET A 173 -2.40 2.74 3.51
N ILE A 174 -3.61 3.03 3.94
CA ILE A 174 -4.35 4.20 3.51
C ILE A 174 -4.83 4.93 4.74
N GLU A 175 -4.61 6.22 4.73
CA GLU A 175 -5.18 7.15 5.69
C GLU A 175 -5.75 8.37 4.98
N SER A 176 -6.77 8.98 5.56
CA SER A 176 -7.35 10.19 4.99
C SER A 176 -8.02 11.09 6.00
N THR A 177 -8.17 12.37 5.60
CA THR A 177 -8.80 13.43 6.37
C THR A 177 -9.63 14.34 5.45
N PRO A 178 -10.75 14.93 5.93
CA PRO A 178 -11.53 15.87 5.12
C PRO A 178 -10.77 17.17 4.85
N LEU A 179 -11.02 17.76 3.67
CA LEU A 179 -10.64 19.12 3.32
C LEU A 179 -11.88 20.03 3.30
N LYS A 180 -11.64 21.35 3.36
CA LYS A 180 -12.72 22.35 3.50
C LYS A 180 -13.74 22.34 2.37
N ASP A 181 -13.33 22.06 1.14
CA ASP A 181 -14.18 22.18 -0.06
C ASP A 181 -14.93 20.88 -0.43
N GLY A 182 -15.22 20.04 0.57
CA GLY A 182 -15.88 18.76 0.32
C GLY A 182 -15.00 17.73 -0.41
N GLN A 183 -13.70 17.92 -0.37
CA GLN A 183 -12.69 17.02 -0.88
C GLN A 183 -12.06 16.24 0.28
N THR A 184 -11.25 15.26 -0.06
CA THR A 184 -10.53 14.42 0.90
C THR A 184 -9.05 14.41 0.57
N PHE A 185 -8.19 14.63 1.58
CA PHE A 185 -6.76 14.38 1.45
C PHE A 185 -6.47 12.94 1.83
N LEU A 186 -5.82 12.22 0.94
CA LEU A 186 -5.51 10.81 1.06
C LEU A 186 -4.00 10.61 1.01
N HIS A 187 -3.49 9.78 1.93
CA HIS A 187 -2.14 9.25 1.90
C HIS A 187 -2.21 7.73 1.69
N PHE A 188 -1.55 7.27 0.66
CA PHE A 188 -1.40 5.86 0.30
C PHE A 188 0.06 5.46 0.41
N THR A 189 0.35 4.38 1.13
CA THR A 189 1.70 3.83 1.28
C THR A 189 1.72 2.36 0.84
N TYR A 190 2.73 1.99 0.07
CA TYR A 190 3.01 0.63 -0.35
C TYR A 190 4.45 0.27 -0.02
N THR A 191 4.65 -0.70 0.87
CA THR A 191 5.98 -1.17 1.28
C THR A 191 6.07 -2.68 1.19
N TYR A 192 7.26 -3.17 0.93
CA TYR A 192 7.61 -4.59 1.05
C TYR A 192 9.09 -4.79 1.24
N SER A 193 9.45 -5.93 1.82
CA SER A 193 10.82 -6.38 2.02
C SER A 193 11.20 -7.45 0.99
N PHE A 194 12.50 -7.65 0.79
CA PHE A 194 13.02 -8.72 -0.07
C PHE A 194 14.34 -9.28 0.47
N GLY A 195 14.44 -10.60 0.49
CA GLY A 195 15.67 -11.32 0.83
C GLY A 195 16.60 -11.51 -0.37
N LEU A 196 17.55 -12.44 -0.25
CA LEU A 196 18.52 -12.75 -1.31
C LEU A 196 17.87 -13.23 -2.60
N SER A 197 16.87 -14.13 -2.50
CA SER A 197 16.11 -14.63 -3.67
C SER A 197 15.32 -13.54 -4.36
N GLY A 198 14.64 -12.67 -3.61
CA GLY A 198 13.92 -11.52 -4.16
C GLY A 198 14.86 -10.53 -4.84
N ARG A 199 16.05 -10.30 -4.28
CA ARG A 199 17.09 -9.47 -4.89
C ARG A 199 17.59 -10.04 -6.21
N LEU A 200 17.81 -11.36 -6.29
CA LEU A 200 18.22 -12.02 -7.52
C LEU A 200 17.12 -11.95 -8.60
N ALA A 201 15.88 -12.24 -8.21
CA ALA A 201 14.73 -12.14 -9.12
C ALA A 201 14.55 -10.71 -9.66
N MET A 202 14.67 -9.71 -8.80
CA MET A 202 14.61 -8.30 -9.18
C MET A 202 15.76 -7.91 -10.12
N LYS A 203 16.99 -8.35 -9.84
CA LYS A 203 18.15 -8.12 -10.70
C LYS A 203 17.94 -8.72 -12.10
N THR A 204 17.42 -9.95 -12.17
CA THR A 204 17.10 -10.62 -13.44
C THR A 204 16.00 -9.87 -14.19
N TYR A 205 14.93 -9.47 -13.52
CA TYR A 205 13.86 -8.67 -14.13
C TYR A 205 14.40 -7.35 -14.70
N LEU A 206 15.21 -6.61 -13.95
CA LEU A 206 15.78 -5.32 -14.37
C LEU A 206 16.80 -5.47 -15.50
N ALA A 207 17.47 -6.61 -15.59
CA ALA A 207 18.41 -6.89 -16.71
C ALA A 207 17.70 -7.30 -18.00
N THR A 208 16.42 -7.64 -17.94
CA THR A 208 15.63 -8.18 -19.07
C THR A 208 14.39 -7.32 -19.34
N ILE A 209 13.24 -7.76 -18.89
CA ILE A 209 11.92 -7.15 -19.18
C ILE A 209 11.82 -5.72 -18.62
N GLY A 210 12.46 -5.46 -17.48
CA GLY A 210 12.40 -4.18 -16.78
C GLY A 210 13.48 -3.16 -17.16
N ARG A 211 14.39 -3.53 -18.07
CA ARG A 211 15.60 -2.72 -18.37
C ARG A 211 15.29 -1.29 -18.79
N ASP A 212 14.31 -1.11 -19.66
CA ASP A 212 13.93 0.19 -20.21
C ASP A 212 12.74 0.84 -19.49
N LYS A 213 12.24 0.19 -18.42
CA LYS A 213 11.13 0.69 -17.62
C LYS A 213 11.61 1.73 -16.62
N VAL A 214 10.90 2.85 -16.57
CA VAL A 214 11.23 3.98 -15.69
C VAL A 214 10.15 4.18 -14.61
N GLY A 215 10.50 4.90 -13.54
CA GLY A 215 9.54 5.41 -12.56
C GLY A 215 9.03 6.79 -12.92
N PHE A 216 8.62 7.55 -11.92
CA PHE A 216 8.05 8.89 -12.08
C PHE A 216 8.97 9.98 -11.58
N THR A 217 9.83 9.70 -10.59
CA THR A 217 10.78 10.69 -10.07
C THR A 217 11.79 11.06 -11.16
N THR A 218 11.88 12.36 -11.47
CA THR A 218 12.90 12.90 -12.36
C THR A 218 14.26 12.93 -11.67
N THR A 219 15.31 12.66 -12.44
CA THR A 219 16.70 12.75 -11.96
C THR A 219 17.35 14.01 -12.53
N ASP A 220 18.34 14.59 -11.83
CA ASP A 220 19.05 15.80 -12.26
C ASP A 220 19.98 15.58 -13.47
N LYS A 221 19.97 14.40 -14.07
CA LYS A 221 20.76 14.08 -15.26
C LYS A 221 20.04 14.60 -16.51
N HIS A 222 20.19 15.87 -16.80
CA HIS A 222 19.70 16.47 -18.04
C HIS A 222 20.65 16.14 -19.20
N THR A 223 20.53 14.93 -19.75
CA THR A 223 21.33 14.50 -20.92
C THR A 223 20.54 14.61 -22.23
N SER A 224 19.24 14.87 -22.17
CA SER A 224 18.34 14.94 -23.34
C SER A 224 17.25 16.00 -23.17
N ALA A 225 16.53 16.29 -24.26
CA ALA A 225 15.37 17.19 -24.27
C ALA A 225 14.16 16.63 -23.47
N GLN A 226 14.20 15.35 -23.11
CA GLN A 226 13.16 14.70 -22.26
C GLN A 226 13.68 14.49 -20.84
N PRO A 227 12.80 14.53 -19.82
CA PRO A 227 13.18 14.24 -18.45
C PRO A 227 13.77 12.83 -18.31
N ASP A 228 14.90 12.71 -17.62
CA ASP A 228 15.42 11.43 -17.18
C ASP A 228 14.69 11.00 -15.92
N TYR A 229 14.05 9.83 -15.98
CA TYR A 229 13.31 9.27 -14.85
C TYR A 229 14.13 8.22 -14.11
N ILE A 230 13.83 8.05 -12.82
CA ILE A 230 14.44 7.02 -12.00
C ILE A 230 14.18 5.62 -12.55
N GLN A 231 15.18 4.78 -12.50
CA GLN A 231 15.16 3.39 -12.94
C GLN A 231 15.35 2.42 -11.75
N GLY A 232 15.61 1.17 -12.05
CA GLY A 232 15.91 0.15 -11.05
C GLY A 232 14.72 -0.17 -10.15
N VAL A 233 15.03 -0.60 -8.93
CA VAL A 233 14.02 -1.05 -7.97
C VAL A 233 13.11 0.08 -7.48
N ARG A 234 13.61 1.31 -7.38
CA ARG A 234 12.79 2.48 -7.10
C ARG A 234 11.77 2.73 -8.21
N GLY A 235 12.17 2.62 -9.49
CA GLY A 235 11.25 2.70 -10.60
C GLY A 235 10.16 1.62 -10.55
N VAL A 236 10.48 0.40 -10.10
CA VAL A 236 9.49 -0.68 -9.91
C VAL A 236 8.47 -0.32 -8.83
N VAL A 237 8.92 0.14 -7.65
CA VAL A 237 7.98 0.48 -6.58
C VAL A 237 7.11 1.68 -6.93
N GLU A 238 7.65 2.70 -7.60
CA GLU A 238 6.87 3.86 -8.04
C GLU A 238 5.75 3.47 -9.02
N ARG A 239 6.05 2.60 -9.99
CA ARG A 239 5.03 2.10 -10.92
C ARG A 239 3.93 1.30 -10.22
N ASN A 240 4.29 0.42 -9.29
CA ASN A 240 3.30 -0.36 -8.55
C ASN A 240 2.45 0.53 -7.63
N THR A 241 3.07 1.48 -6.94
CA THR A 241 2.40 2.45 -6.08
C THR A 241 1.37 3.26 -6.89
N MET A 242 1.75 3.75 -8.06
CA MET A 242 0.84 4.48 -8.95
C MET A 242 -0.30 3.59 -9.45
N ARG A 243 -0.04 2.34 -9.86
CA ARG A 243 -1.11 1.42 -10.32
C ARG A 243 -2.15 1.13 -9.24
N TYR A 244 -1.72 0.93 -8.00
CA TYR A 244 -2.64 0.75 -6.87
C TYR A 244 -3.42 2.03 -6.57
N TYR A 245 -2.77 3.18 -6.58
CA TYR A 245 -3.46 4.46 -6.43
C TYR A 245 -4.52 4.67 -7.53
N LEU A 246 -4.18 4.41 -8.79
CA LEU A 246 -5.13 4.52 -9.90
C LEU A 246 -6.28 3.51 -9.80
N ALA A 247 -6.08 2.36 -9.14
CA ALA A 247 -7.15 1.42 -8.85
C ALA A 247 -8.12 1.99 -7.80
N ILE A 248 -7.61 2.61 -6.74
CA ILE A 248 -8.41 3.31 -5.74
C ILE A 248 -9.18 4.47 -6.40
N ASP A 249 -8.51 5.28 -7.21
CA ASP A 249 -9.10 6.41 -7.93
C ASP A 249 -10.25 5.95 -8.86
N ALA A 250 -10.03 4.93 -9.68
CA ALA A 250 -11.04 4.38 -10.57
C ALA A 250 -12.23 3.77 -9.80
N TYR A 251 -11.98 3.10 -8.67
CA TYR A 251 -13.02 2.59 -7.80
C TYR A 251 -13.89 3.72 -7.23
N LEU A 252 -13.26 4.76 -6.66
CA LEU A 252 -13.97 5.91 -6.07
C LEU A 252 -14.76 6.71 -7.12
N ALA A 253 -14.18 6.94 -8.29
CA ALA A 253 -14.83 7.70 -9.36
C ALA A 253 -16.10 7.02 -9.92
N THR A 254 -16.22 5.71 -9.76
CA THR A 254 -17.33 4.91 -10.29
C THR A 254 -18.41 4.55 -9.26
N LEU A 255 -18.32 5.03 -8.03
CA LEU A 255 -19.26 4.70 -6.94
C LEU A 255 -20.74 5.03 -7.23
N ASN A 256 -21.01 5.92 -8.18
CA ASN A 256 -22.38 6.31 -8.57
C ASN A 256 -22.82 5.65 -9.88
N ALA A 257 -22.00 4.81 -10.51
CA ALA A 257 -22.38 4.13 -11.74
C ALA A 257 -23.42 3.01 -11.46
N PRO A 258 -24.29 2.65 -12.42
CA PRO A 258 -25.21 1.53 -12.27
C PRO A 258 -24.48 0.22 -11.96
N ALA A 259 -25.04 -0.60 -11.08
CA ALA A 259 -24.37 -1.81 -10.56
C ALA A 259 -23.92 -2.76 -11.69
N GLU A 260 -24.76 -2.93 -12.73
CA GLU A 260 -24.50 -3.78 -13.88
C GLU A 260 -23.33 -3.31 -14.75
N SER A 261 -23.00 -2.04 -14.72
CA SER A 261 -21.90 -1.44 -15.51
C SER A 261 -20.64 -1.18 -14.70
N LEU A 262 -20.69 -1.32 -13.36
CA LEU A 262 -19.58 -0.98 -12.47
C LEU A 262 -18.25 -1.64 -12.86
N PRO A 263 -18.17 -2.98 -13.09
CA PRO A 263 -16.88 -3.61 -13.40
C PRO A 263 -16.27 -3.06 -14.69
N GLU A 264 -17.10 -2.95 -15.72
CA GLU A 264 -16.68 -2.44 -17.03
C GLU A 264 -16.22 -0.99 -16.98
N ALA A 265 -16.93 -0.14 -16.23
CA ALA A 265 -16.58 1.27 -16.02
C ALA A 265 -15.24 1.39 -15.28
N ARG A 266 -15.01 0.58 -14.23
CA ARG A 266 -13.76 0.54 -13.46
C ARG A 266 -12.59 0.11 -14.33
N PHE A 267 -12.74 -0.94 -15.13
CA PHE A 267 -11.67 -1.43 -16.03
C PHE A 267 -11.28 -0.36 -17.03
N LYS A 268 -12.27 0.22 -17.73
CA LYS A 268 -12.01 1.29 -18.70
C LYS A 268 -11.31 2.49 -18.09
N LEU A 269 -11.78 2.92 -16.92
CA LEU A 269 -11.22 4.09 -16.25
C LEU A 269 -9.80 3.83 -15.73
N TRP A 270 -9.56 2.66 -15.12
CA TRP A 270 -8.22 2.28 -14.67
C TRP A 270 -7.23 2.24 -15.83
N TYR A 271 -7.62 1.61 -16.96
CA TYR A 271 -6.79 1.54 -18.15
C TYR A 271 -6.50 2.94 -18.70
N ALA A 272 -7.53 3.75 -18.94
CA ALA A 272 -7.37 5.11 -19.45
C ALA A 272 -6.49 5.98 -18.54
N ASN A 273 -6.69 5.90 -17.21
CA ASN A 273 -5.84 6.61 -16.25
C ASN A 273 -4.38 6.12 -16.27
N SER A 274 -4.14 4.84 -16.53
CA SER A 274 -2.80 4.29 -16.66
C SER A 274 -2.12 4.77 -17.94
N GLU A 275 -2.85 4.86 -19.05
CA GLU A 275 -2.32 5.32 -20.34
C GLU A 275 -2.00 6.83 -20.36
N ASN A 276 -2.54 7.64 -19.46
CA ASN A 276 -2.04 9.00 -19.25
C ASN A 276 -0.55 9.02 -18.85
N TYR A 277 -0.02 7.90 -18.38
CA TYR A 277 1.37 7.67 -17.99
C TYR A 277 2.00 6.51 -18.77
N ALA A 278 1.70 6.39 -20.06
CA ALA A 278 2.09 5.24 -20.90
C ALA A 278 3.60 4.94 -20.83
N ARG A 279 4.46 5.97 -20.78
CA ARG A 279 5.92 5.81 -20.65
C ARG A 279 6.31 4.94 -19.44
N GLN A 280 5.57 5.06 -18.35
CA GLN A 280 5.81 4.33 -17.09
C GLN A 280 4.95 3.07 -16.96
N LEU A 281 3.68 3.14 -17.37
CA LEU A 281 2.67 2.15 -16.97
C LEU A 281 2.15 1.26 -18.10
N HIS A 282 2.34 1.63 -19.37
CA HIS A 282 1.88 0.79 -20.48
C HIS A 282 2.52 -0.60 -20.45
N GLU A 283 1.71 -1.66 -20.51
CA GLU A 283 2.18 -3.05 -20.48
C GLU A 283 1.46 -3.94 -21.51
N VAL A 284 0.21 -3.68 -21.80
CA VAL A 284 -0.66 -4.44 -22.70
C VAL A 284 -1.66 -3.51 -23.39
N GLU A 285 -2.17 -3.89 -24.54
CA GLU A 285 -3.20 -3.15 -25.26
C GLU A 285 -4.55 -3.18 -24.51
N GLN A 286 -5.41 -2.17 -24.77
CA GLN A 286 -6.68 -2.00 -24.07
C GLN A 286 -7.58 -3.24 -24.17
N GLU A 287 -7.74 -3.81 -25.34
CA GLU A 287 -8.63 -4.95 -25.55
C GLU A 287 -8.11 -6.22 -24.85
N GLU A 288 -6.79 -6.39 -24.81
CA GLU A 288 -6.15 -7.46 -24.04
C GLU A 288 -6.41 -7.31 -22.54
N TYR A 289 -6.21 -6.10 -22.00
CA TYR A 289 -6.52 -5.78 -20.61
C TYR A 289 -7.99 -6.03 -20.29
N MET A 290 -8.92 -5.51 -21.11
CA MET A 290 -10.36 -5.65 -20.88
C MET A 290 -10.80 -7.11 -20.90
N THR A 291 -10.34 -7.88 -21.88
CA THR A 291 -10.66 -9.31 -22.02
C THR A 291 -10.14 -10.11 -20.80
N MET A 292 -8.91 -9.85 -20.39
CA MET A 292 -8.31 -10.47 -19.21
C MET A 292 -9.10 -10.15 -17.93
N LYS A 293 -9.45 -8.87 -17.71
CA LYS A 293 -10.13 -8.44 -16.49
C LYS A 293 -11.58 -8.93 -16.40
N ARG A 294 -12.29 -8.98 -17.53
CA ARG A 294 -13.66 -9.60 -17.58
C ARG A 294 -13.61 -11.07 -17.15
N LYS A 295 -12.62 -11.83 -17.64
CA LYS A 295 -12.43 -13.24 -17.29
C LYS A 295 -12.07 -13.42 -15.81
N GLU A 296 -11.16 -12.60 -15.29
CA GLU A 296 -10.72 -12.61 -13.89
C GLU A 296 -11.87 -12.21 -12.94
N TYR A 297 -12.60 -11.15 -13.27
CA TYR A 297 -13.74 -10.69 -12.48
C TYR A 297 -14.87 -11.72 -12.46
N LYS A 298 -15.17 -12.36 -13.59
CA LYS A 298 -16.15 -13.46 -13.65
C LYS A 298 -15.74 -14.60 -12.72
N ARG A 299 -14.47 -15.01 -12.73
CA ARG A 299 -13.92 -16.03 -11.83
C ARG A 299 -14.02 -15.64 -10.36
N GLN A 300 -13.80 -14.36 -10.04
CA GLN A 300 -13.87 -13.86 -8.68
C GLN A 300 -15.29 -13.92 -8.09
N ASN A 301 -16.32 -13.84 -8.93
CA ASN A 301 -17.73 -13.76 -8.54
C ASN A 301 -18.52 -15.03 -8.88
N SER A 302 -17.88 -16.10 -9.29
CA SER A 302 -18.46 -17.43 -9.51
C SER A 302 -18.18 -18.35 -8.32
#